data_c7248ccc86687da8f3ea86db0f50122a
#
_entry.id   c7248ccc86687da8f3ea86db0f50122a
#
_cell.length_a   1.000
_cell.length_b   1.000
_cell.length_c   1.000
_cell.angle_alpha   90.00
_cell.angle_beta   90.00
_cell.angle_gamma   90.00
#
_symmetry.space_group_name_H-M   'P 1'
#
loop_
_entity.id
_entity.type
_entity.pdbx_description
1 polymer ?
#
loop_
_entity_poly.entity_id
_entity_poly.type
_entity_poly.pdbx_seq_one_letter_code
_entity_poly.pdbx_strand_id
1 'polypeptide(L)'
;MSYQDRLLRVIPGGAHTYSRGFDQFPANVPQILDRGEGAYVWDADGRKYLDYGMALRAVTLGYGYASVTEGAYREILKGNNLPRASLTELEAAELMVDLIPSADMVKFAKNGSNVTTAAAKVAR
;
A
#
# COMPACT_ATOMS: atom_id res chain seq x y z
N MET A 1 16.18 19.67 -15.08
CA MET A 1 16.05 19.29 -13.66
C MET A 1 15.47 17.88 -13.64
N SER A 2 16.20 16.92 -13.06
CA SER A 2 15.78 15.52 -12.99
C SER A 2 14.57 15.34 -12.05
N TYR A 3 13.91 14.18 -12.12
CA TYR A 3 12.87 13.84 -11.15
C TYR A 3 13.43 13.75 -9.74
N GLN A 4 14.65 13.22 -9.59
CA GLN A 4 15.34 13.17 -8.30
C GLN A 4 15.55 14.58 -7.71
N ASP A 5 16.05 15.54 -8.49
CA ASP A 5 16.22 16.91 -8.01
C ASP A 5 14.89 17.55 -7.56
N ARG A 6 13.82 17.29 -8.31
CA ARG A 6 12.48 17.78 -7.99
C ARG A 6 11.96 17.20 -6.69
N LEU A 7 12.14 15.89 -6.48
CA LEU A 7 11.72 15.20 -5.26
C LEU A 7 12.50 15.67 -4.04
N LEU A 8 13.85 15.75 -4.15
CA LEU A 8 14.70 16.23 -3.06
C LEU A 8 14.39 17.67 -2.63
N ARG A 9 13.89 18.50 -3.53
CA ARG A 9 13.51 19.87 -3.22
C ARG A 9 12.25 19.98 -2.36
N VAL A 10 11.32 19.02 -2.46
CA VAL A 10 9.98 19.11 -1.83
C VAL A 10 9.71 18.01 -0.82
N ILE A 11 10.50 16.94 -0.83
CA ILE A 11 10.37 15.81 0.08
C ILE A 11 11.73 15.57 0.74
N PRO A 12 11.85 15.65 2.07
CA PRO A 12 13.10 15.33 2.76
C PRO A 12 13.61 13.93 2.38
N GLY A 13 14.86 13.84 1.87
CA GLY A 13 15.44 12.61 1.37
C GLY A 13 14.85 12.09 0.04
N GLY A 14 13.94 12.83 -0.60
CA GLY A 14 13.31 12.47 -1.87
C GLY A 14 12.30 11.34 -1.80
N ALA A 15 12.03 10.78 -0.62
CA ALA A 15 11.09 9.68 -0.41
C ALA A 15 10.47 9.72 0.99
N HIS A 16 9.26 9.20 1.15
CA HIS A 16 8.55 9.17 2.43
C HIS A 16 8.98 8.01 3.34
N THR A 17 9.72 7.04 2.81
CA THR A 17 10.28 5.91 3.58
C THR A 17 11.72 5.65 3.15
N TYR A 18 12.57 5.25 4.10
CA TYR A 18 13.96 4.91 3.83
C TYR A 18 14.11 3.91 2.68
N SER A 19 13.31 2.85 2.67
CA SER A 19 13.35 1.80 1.65
C SER A 19 13.02 2.26 0.21
N ARG A 20 12.53 3.48 0.04
CA ARG A 20 12.28 4.11 -1.28
C ARG A 20 13.26 5.21 -1.61
N GLY A 21 14.25 5.44 -0.75
CA GLY A 21 15.29 6.44 -0.98
C GLY A 21 16.17 6.09 -2.18
N PHE A 22 16.70 7.11 -2.85
CA PHE A 22 17.55 6.92 -4.03
C PHE A 22 18.84 6.15 -3.74
N ASP A 23 19.33 6.23 -2.52
CA ASP A 23 20.50 5.51 -2.02
C ASP A 23 20.25 4.00 -1.80
N GLN A 24 18.99 3.55 -1.86
CA GLN A 24 18.60 2.15 -1.71
C GLN A 24 18.57 1.40 -3.06
N PHE A 25 18.78 2.09 -4.17
CA PHE A 25 18.69 1.52 -5.50
C PHE A 25 19.92 1.83 -6.34
N PRO A 26 20.30 0.94 -7.29
CA PRO A 26 21.32 1.25 -8.28
C PRO A 26 20.96 2.49 -9.12
N ALA A 27 21.97 3.21 -9.59
CA ALA A 27 21.79 4.46 -10.34
C ALA A 27 21.03 4.31 -11.68
N ASN A 28 20.90 3.10 -12.19
CA ASN A 28 20.24 2.79 -13.47
C ASN A 28 18.75 2.43 -13.33
N VAL A 29 18.18 2.48 -12.12
CA VAL A 29 16.73 2.27 -11.95
C VAL A 29 15.95 3.56 -12.23
N PRO A 30 14.65 3.46 -12.58
CA PRO A 30 13.82 4.64 -12.79
C PRO A 30 13.72 5.51 -11.53
N GLN A 31 13.86 6.81 -11.69
CA GLN A 31 13.76 7.77 -10.58
C GLN A 31 12.33 7.95 -10.06
N ILE A 32 11.34 7.69 -10.91
CA ILE A 32 9.92 7.79 -10.60
C ILE A 32 9.13 6.77 -11.41
N LEU A 33 8.12 6.18 -10.80
CA LEU A 33 7.18 5.29 -11.46
C LEU A 33 5.83 5.98 -11.61
N ASP A 34 5.18 5.76 -12.74
CA ASP A 34 3.89 6.36 -13.09
C ASP A 34 2.73 5.39 -12.88
N ARG A 35 2.89 4.13 -13.31
CA ARG A 35 1.83 3.12 -13.20
C ARG A 35 2.38 1.71 -13.02
N GLY A 36 1.49 0.81 -12.57
CA GLY A 36 1.75 -0.62 -12.48
C GLY A 36 0.58 -1.45 -13.00
N GLU A 37 0.88 -2.62 -13.57
CA GLU A 37 -0.10 -3.60 -14.04
C GLU A 37 0.47 -5.02 -13.94
N GLY A 38 -0.21 -5.90 -13.24
CA GLY A 38 0.31 -7.23 -12.96
C GLY A 38 1.67 -7.18 -12.27
N ALA A 39 2.68 -7.82 -12.83
CA ALA A 39 4.05 -7.81 -12.32
C ALA A 39 4.92 -6.69 -12.90
N TYR A 40 4.35 -5.77 -13.67
CA TYR A 40 5.12 -4.74 -14.36
C TYR A 40 4.82 -3.34 -13.86
N VAL A 41 5.84 -2.47 -13.95
CA VAL A 41 5.72 -1.04 -13.67
C VAL A 41 6.27 -0.25 -14.85
N TRP A 42 5.84 1.00 -14.97
CA TRP A 42 6.33 1.93 -15.99
C TRP A 42 6.83 3.20 -15.33
N ASP A 43 7.94 3.71 -15.82
CA ASP A 43 8.42 5.03 -15.44
C ASP A 43 7.62 6.15 -16.14
N ALA A 44 7.89 7.39 -15.76
CA ALA A 44 7.24 8.55 -16.36
C ALA A 44 7.62 8.81 -17.83
N ASP A 45 8.66 8.14 -18.34
CA ASP A 45 9.06 8.16 -19.76
C ASP A 45 8.40 7.01 -20.56
N GLY A 46 7.59 6.18 -19.91
CA GLY A 46 6.84 5.07 -20.52
C GLY A 46 7.64 3.78 -20.68
N ARG A 47 8.86 3.69 -20.12
CA ARG A 47 9.65 2.46 -20.16
C ARG A 47 9.09 1.45 -19.18
N LYS A 48 9.01 0.19 -19.62
CA LYS A 48 8.46 -0.93 -18.86
C LYS A 48 9.55 -1.69 -18.12
N TYR A 49 9.27 -2.05 -16.88
CA TYR A 49 10.15 -2.84 -16.01
C TYR A 49 9.38 -4.00 -15.37
N LEU A 50 10.05 -5.12 -15.13
CA LEU A 50 9.53 -6.20 -14.32
C LEU A 50 9.85 -5.91 -12.84
N ASP A 51 8.83 -5.81 -12.00
CA ASP A 51 9.00 -5.54 -10.57
C ASP A 51 8.99 -6.83 -9.75
N TYR A 52 10.16 -7.32 -9.40
CA TYR A 52 10.32 -8.46 -8.49
C TYR A 52 10.03 -8.11 -7.02
N GLY A 53 10.11 -6.83 -6.67
CA GLY A 53 9.92 -6.36 -5.30
C GLY A 53 8.45 -6.24 -4.90
N MET A 54 7.56 -6.05 -5.87
CA MET A 54 6.12 -5.94 -5.71
C MET A 54 5.72 -5.08 -4.50
N ALA A 55 6.20 -3.82 -4.48
CA ALA A 55 6.03 -2.88 -3.38
C ALA A 55 6.42 -3.50 -2.01
N LEU A 56 7.61 -4.10 -1.92
CA LEU A 56 8.09 -4.84 -0.74
C LEU A 56 7.16 -5.99 -0.34
N ARG A 57 6.65 -6.71 -1.32
CA ARG A 57 5.73 -7.87 -1.19
C ARG A 57 4.30 -7.50 -0.74
N ALA A 58 3.94 -6.23 -0.72
CA ALA A 58 2.59 -5.80 -0.37
C ALA A 58 1.58 -6.05 -1.51
N VAL A 59 2.05 -6.15 -2.76
CA VAL A 59 1.20 -6.32 -3.96
C VAL A 59 1.26 -7.77 -4.45
N THR A 60 0.72 -8.71 -3.65
CA THR A 60 0.81 -10.15 -3.93
C THR A 60 0.01 -10.62 -5.16
N LEU A 61 -1.09 -9.95 -5.48
CA LEU A 61 -1.95 -10.29 -6.62
C LEU A 61 -1.56 -9.59 -7.92
N GLY A 62 -0.58 -8.69 -7.86
CA GLY A 62 -0.20 -7.83 -8.97
C GLY A 62 -0.84 -6.44 -8.89
N TYR A 63 -0.20 -5.49 -9.56
CA TYR A 63 -0.69 -4.12 -9.66
C TYR A 63 -2.00 -4.05 -10.42
N GLY A 64 -2.95 -3.27 -9.93
CA GLY A 64 -4.23 -3.03 -10.63
C GLY A 64 -5.10 -4.27 -10.78
N TYR A 65 -5.00 -5.27 -9.87
CA TYR A 65 -5.82 -6.49 -9.95
C TYR A 65 -7.32 -6.14 -9.95
N ALA A 66 -7.98 -6.38 -11.08
CA ALA A 66 -9.29 -5.81 -11.40
C ALA A 66 -10.36 -6.10 -10.33
N SER A 67 -10.50 -7.34 -9.87
CA SER A 67 -11.57 -7.66 -8.90
C SER A 67 -11.41 -6.93 -7.56
N VAL A 68 -10.17 -6.65 -7.15
CA VAL A 68 -9.88 -5.87 -5.92
C VAL A 68 -10.10 -4.38 -6.17
N THR A 69 -9.55 -3.83 -7.24
CA THR A 69 -9.62 -2.40 -7.54
C THR A 69 -11.05 -1.95 -7.84
N GLU A 70 -11.80 -2.72 -8.61
CA GLU A 70 -13.21 -2.44 -8.91
C GLU A 70 -14.10 -2.61 -7.66
N GLY A 71 -13.82 -3.60 -6.83
CA GLY A 71 -14.47 -3.77 -5.55
C GLY A 71 -14.26 -2.55 -4.64
N ALA A 72 -13.02 -2.15 -4.45
CA ALA A 72 -12.67 -0.95 -3.67
C ALA A 72 -13.30 0.32 -4.24
N TYR A 73 -13.32 0.50 -5.55
CA TYR A 73 -13.95 1.63 -6.21
C TYR A 73 -15.46 1.70 -5.92
N ARG A 74 -16.17 0.56 -6.02
CA ARG A 74 -17.60 0.50 -5.67
C ARG A 74 -17.87 0.88 -4.21
N GLU A 75 -17.03 0.44 -3.28
CA GLU A 75 -17.17 0.80 -1.87
C GLU A 75 -16.87 2.29 -1.62
N ILE A 76 -15.88 2.86 -2.28
CA ILE A 76 -15.56 4.31 -2.19
C ILE A 76 -16.75 5.16 -2.64
N LEU A 77 -17.48 4.74 -3.68
CA LEU A 77 -18.68 5.46 -4.17
C LEU A 77 -19.84 5.50 -3.16
N LYS A 78 -19.88 4.57 -2.21
CA LYS A 78 -20.89 4.57 -1.11
C LYS A 78 -20.54 5.59 -0.01
N GLY A 79 -19.38 6.22 -0.07
CA GLY A 79 -18.79 7.07 0.96
C GLY A 79 -17.88 6.30 1.88
N ASN A 80 -16.74 6.90 2.21
CA ASN A 80 -15.76 6.36 3.15
C ASN A 80 -15.74 7.23 4.44
N ASN A 81 -15.06 6.75 5.48
CA ASN A 81 -14.98 7.41 6.79
C ASN A 81 -16.37 7.72 7.42
N LEU A 82 -17.27 6.76 7.33
CA LEU A 82 -18.59 6.88 7.95
C LEU A 82 -18.46 7.04 9.48
N PRO A 83 -19.36 7.75 10.17
CA PRO A 83 -19.27 7.99 11.61
C PRO A 83 -19.61 6.75 12.47
N ARG A 84 -19.97 5.65 11.84
CA ARG A 84 -20.22 4.34 12.42
C ARG A 84 -19.51 3.28 11.60
N ALA A 85 -19.34 2.08 12.16
CA ALA A 85 -18.83 0.92 11.43
C ALA A 85 -19.67 0.68 10.16
N SER A 86 -18.97 0.44 9.05
CA SER A 86 -19.60 0.07 7.78
C SER A 86 -19.93 -1.42 7.72
N LEU A 87 -20.83 -1.80 6.84
CA LEU A 87 -21.11 -3.23 6.58
C LEU A 87 -19.85 -3.95 6.10
N THR A 88 -19.06 -3.31 5.25
CA THR A 88 -17.77 -3.85 4.75
C THR A 88 -16.77 -4.13 5.88
N GLU A 89 -16.70 -3.26 6.92
CA GLU A 89 -15.86 -3.53 8.09
C GLU A 89 -16.36 -4.75 8.89
N LEU A 90 -17.66 -4.87 9.07
CA LEU A 90 -18.26 -6.02 9.77
C LEU A 90 -17.95 -7.32 9.03
N GLU A 91 -18.29 -7.39 7.74
CA GLU A 91 -18.04 -8.57 6.90
C GLU A 91 -16.56 -8.96 6.84
N ALA A 92 -15.67 -7.98 6.75
CA ALA A 92 -14.23 -8.21 6.78
C ALA A 92 -13.76 -8.76 8.14
N ALA A 93 -14.31 -8.26 9.25
CA ALA A 93 -13.98 -8.75 10.59
C ALA A 93 -14.48 -10.19 10.80
N GLU A 94 -15.69 -10.48 10.39
CA GLU A 94 -16.28 -11.84 10.45
C GLU A 94 -15.43 -12.83 9.63
N LEU A 95 -15.07 -12.46 8.41
CA LEU A 95 -14.20 -13.28 7.55
C LEU A 95 -12.83 -13.53 8.20
N MET A 96 -12.23 -12.52 8.82
CA MET A 96 -10.93 -12.68 9.49
C MET A 96 -11.01 -13.62 10.70
N VAL A 97 -12.06 -13.54 11.50
CA VAL A 97 -12.30 -14.45 12.64
C VAL A 97 -12.53 -15.87 12.15
N ASP A 98 -13.27 -16.04 11.05
CA ASP A 98 -13.53 -17.37 10.46
C ASP A 98 -12.24 -18.01 9.89
N LEU A 99 -11.38 -17.23 9.21
CA LEU A 99 -10.17 -17.73 8.57
C LEU A 99 -8.98 -17.93 9.51
N ILE A 100 -8.94 -17.24 10.64
CA ILE A 100 -7.80 -17.25 11.56
C ILE A 100 -8.20 -17.90 12.88
N PRO A 101 -7.87 -19.19 13.12
CA PRO A 101 -8.32 -19.93 14.29
C PRO A 101 -7.96 -19.33 15.66
N SER A 102 -6.93 -18.49 15.70
CA SER A 102 -6.48 -17.80 16.93
C SER A 102 -7.09 -16.41 17.12
N ALA A 103 -7.97 -15.96 16.22
CA ALA A 103 -8.59 -14.65 16.29
C ALA A 103 -10.01 -14.75 16.84
N ASP A 104 -10.22 -14.29 18.07
CA ASP A 104 -11.55 -14.16 18.66
C ASP A 104 -12.23 -12.84 18.24
N MET A 105 -11.43 -11.81 18.01
CA MET A 105 -11.88 -10.46 17.66
C MET A 105 -10.85 -9.76 16.75
N VAL A 106 -11.30 -8.83 15.93
CA VAL A 106 -10.46 -8.06 15.02
C VAL A 106 -10.65 -6.56 15.23
N LYS A 107 -9.54 -5.82 15.20
CA LYS A 107 -9.53 -4.37 15.15
C LYS A 107 -8.66 -3.90 14.01
N PHE A 108 -9.24 -3.21 13.05
CA PHE A 108 -8.52 -2.62 11.92
C PHE A 108 -7.83 -1.32 12.29
N ALA A 109 -6.68 -1.08 11.67
CA ALA A 109 -5.97 0.20 11.73
C ALA A 109 -5.39 0.52 10.36
N LYS A 110 -5.01 1.78 10.17
CA LYS A 110 -4.64 2.30 8.86
C LYS A 110 -3.36 1.69 8.27
N ASN A 111 -2.39 1.33 9.11
CA ASN A 111 -1.10 0.80 8.66
C ASN A 111 -0.40 0.01 9.77
N GLY A 112 0.71 -0.67 9.41
CA GLY A 112 1.47 -1.52 10.33
C GLY A 112 1.98 -0.78 11.58
N SER A 113 2.46 0.45 11.45
CA SER A 113 2.94 1.25 12.60
C SER A 113 1.82 1.54 13.60
N ASN A 114 0.63 1.84 13.11
CA ASN A 114 -0.54 2.06 13.97
C ASN A 114 -0.97 0.76 14.67
N VAL A 115 -0.96 -0.37 13.96
CA VAL A 115 -1.31 -1.69 14.53
C VAL A 115 -0.31 -2.10 15.58
N THR A 116 0.99 -2.00 15.34
CA THR A 116 2.02 -2.36 16.33
C THR A 116 1.98 -1.47 17.56
N THR A 117 1.74 -0.18 17.38
CA THR A 117 1.54 0.77 18.51
C THR A 117 0.28 0.39 19.30
N ALA A 118 -0.82 0.06 18.65
CA ALA A 118 -2.05 -0.38 19.31
C ALA A 118 -1.83 -1.69 20.08
N ALA A 119 -1.18 -2.69 19.47
CA ALA A 119 -0.85 -3.96 20.10
C ALA A 119 0.00 -3.77 21.37
N ALA A 120 1.03 -2.93 21.31
CA ALA A 120 1.85 -2.62 22.47
C ALA A 120 1.06 -1.95 23.61
N LYS A 121 0.07 -1.11 23.27
CA LYS A 121 -0.82 -0.47 24.27
C LYS A 121 -1.81 -1.45 24.88
N VAL A 122 -2.29 -2.42 24.13
CA VAL A 122 -3.22 -3.46 24.65
C VAL A 122 -2.50 -4.46 25.53
N ALA A 123 -1.22 -4.78 25.21
CA ALA A 123 -0.41 -5.73 25.98
C ALA A 123 0.15 -5.13 27.30
N ARG A 124 0.02 -3.84 27.52
CA ARG A 124 0.55 -3.10 28.67
C ARG A 124 -0.44 -3.02 29.84
#